data_465bf2d80efb825340b31565d32143c5
#
_entry.id   465bf2d80efb825340b31565d32143c5
#
_cell.length_a   1.000
_cell.length_b   1.000
_cell.length_c   1.000
_cell.angle_alpha   90.00
_cell.angle_beta   90.00
_cell.angle_gamma   90.00
#
_symmetry.space_group_name_H-M   'P 1'
#
loop_
_entity.id
_entity.type
_entity.pdbx_description
1 polymer ?
#
loop_
_entity_poly.entity_id
_entity_poly.type
_entity_poly.pdbx_seq_one_letter_code
_entity_poly.pdbx_strand_id
1 'polypeptide(L)'
;MRFVIVTGMSGAGKSTALKMLEDAEYFCVDNLPIPLVEKFAQLTADGTSGEIQKVAVGIDIRSGQALPDLQNVLEWMSINGICYEILFLDASDDVLVKRYKETRRTHPLAGLGRVDEGIRKERKALEFLKKDADYILDTSQLLTRELKAELDKIFVQDQKFKNLMIIVLSFGFKYGIPADSDLVFDVRFLPNPYYVEGMRPLSGNDAPVRDYVMGFETAQVFAEKLEDMIRFLIPNYISEGKHQLIISIGCTGGKHRSVTLANELYRRLSNAKDYGIRIEHRDLEKDAIRKGI
;
A
#
# COMPACT_ATOMS: atom_id res chain seq x y z
N MET A 1 3.25 -3.53 -26.61
CA MET A 1 4.17 -2.67 -25.84
C MET A 1 3.54 -2.35 -24.49
N ARG A 2 4.28 -2.45 -23.38
CA ARG A 2 3.83 -2.04 -22.04
C ARG A 2 4.46 -0.68 -21.70
N PHE A 3 3.65 0.34 -21.49
CA PHE A 3 4.09 1.71 -21.20
C PHE A 3 3.70 2.08 -19.78
N VAL A 4 4.68 2.35 -18.93
CA VAL A 4 4.46 2.66 -17.50
C VAL A 4 4.87 4.09 -17.21
N ILE A 5 3.98 4.87 -16.62
CA ILE A 5 4.24 6.21 -16.11
C ILE A 5 4.52 6.10 -14.61
N VAL A 6 5.76 6.37 -14.22
CA VAL A 6 6.20 6.34 -12.82
C VAL A 6 6.12 7.75 -12.26
N THR A 7 5.19 7.99 -11.36
CA THR A 7 4.97 9.30 -10.73
C THR A 7 4.78 9.16 -9.23
N GLY A 8 4.46 10.24 -8.52
CA GLY A 8 4.22 10.22 -7.08
C GLY A 8 5.05 11.24 -6.33
N MET A 9 4.94 11.20 -5.00
CA MET A 9 5.55 12.19 -4.11
C MET A 9 7.07 12.27 -4.24
N SER A 10 7.60 13.48 -4.20
CA SER A 10 9.05 13.71 -4.18
C SER A 10 9.64 13.13 -2.88
N GLY A 11 10.63 12.24 -3.02
CA GLY A 11 11.17 11.47 -1.89
C GLY A 11 10.50 10.13 -1.63
N ALA A 12 9.45 9.76 -2.40
CA ALA A 12 8.79 8.47 -2.27
C ALA A 12 9.53 7.31 -2.97
N GLY A 13 10.63 7.58 -3.71
CA GLY A 13 11.47 6.53 -4.29
C GLY A 13 11.32 6.32 -5.79
N LYS A 14 10.78 7.29 -6.57
CA LYS A 14 10.61 7.19 -8.04
C LYS A 14 11.89 6.75 -8.78
N SER A 15 13.00 7.43 -8.56
CA SER A 15 14.27 7.09 -9.23
C SER A 15 14.80 5.71 -8.84
N THR A 16 14.48 5.24 -7.63
CA THR A 16 14.80 3.87 -7.21
C THR A 16 13.93 2.85 -7.95
N ALA A 17 12.63 3.14 -8.08
CA ALA A 17 11.71 2.29 -8.82
C ALA A 17 12.09 2.21 -10.31
N LEU A 18 12.46 3.34 -10.94
CA LEU A 18 12.93 3.34 -12.33
C LEU A 18 14.18 2.48 -12.53
N LYS A 19 15.17 2.54 -11.64
CA LYS A 19 16.33 1.64 -11.68
C LYS A 19 15.96 0.17 -11.57
N MET A 20 14.98 -0.16 -10.73
CA MET A 20 14.49 -1.54 -10.57
C MET A 20 13.73 -2.02 -11.81
N LEU A 21 12.99 -1.12 -12.47
CA LEU A 21 12.33 -1.42 -13.75
C LEU A 21 13.35 -1.56 -14.88
N GLU A 22 14.45 -0.79 -14.87
CA GLU A 22 15.58 -0.96 -15.80
C GLU A 22 16.21 -2.35 -15.64
N ASP A 23 16.44 -2.81 -14.41
CA ASP A 23 16.88 -4.19 -14.10
C ASP A 23 15.88 -5.26 -14.60
N ALA A 24 14.60 -4.91 -14.77
CA ALA A 24 13.53 -5.76 -15.29
C ALA A 24 13.31 -5.57 -16.82
N GLU A 25 14.32 -5.05 -17.52
CA GLU A 25 14.35 -4.86 -18.97
C GLU A 25 13.37 -3.80 -19.52
N TYR A 26 12.95 -2.84 -18.66
CA TYR A 26 12.25 -1.65 -19.15
C TYR A 26 13.24 -0.63 -19.70
N PHE A 27 12.90 -0.01 -20.82
CA PHE A 27 13.57 1.20 -21.29
C PHE A 27 13.10 2.38 -20.43
N CYS A 28 13.98 2.87 -19.54
CA CYS A 28 13.62 3.85 -18.54
C CYS A 28 14.09 5.26 -18.92
N VAL A 29 13.19 6.25 -18.79
CA VAL A 29 13.52 7.68 -18.93
C VAL A 29 13.09 8.39 -17.65
N ASP A 30 14.03 8.91 -16.86
CA ASP A 30 13.72 9.69 -15.66
C ASP A 30 13.48 11.17 -16.01
N ASN A 31 12.47 11.76 -15.35
CA ASN A 31 12.15 13.18 -15.48
C ASN A 31 11.92 13.67 -16.91
N LEU A 32 11.16 12.92 -17.72
CA LEU A 32 10.80 13.35 -19.08
C LEU A 32 9.88 14.58 -19.01
N PRO A 33 10.19 15.67 -19.70
CA PRO A 33 9.29 16.83 -19.80
C PRO A 33 7.94 16.45 -20.42
N ILE A 34 6.84 16.89 -19.84
CA ILE A 34 5.47 16.52 -20.27
C ILE A 34 5.23 16.77 -21.77
N PRO A 35 5.68 17.90 -22.38
CA PRO A 35 5.52 18.13 -23.81
C PRO A 35 6.21 17.09 -24.72
N LEU A 36 7.16 16.32 -24.17
CA LEU A 36 7.85 15.27 -24.92
C LEU A 36 7.23 13.88 -24.74
N VAL A 37 6.33 13.69 -23.77
CA VAL A 37 5.72 12.38 -23.46
C VAL A 37 4.92 11.86 -24.66
N GLU A 38 4.10 12.71 -25.29
CA GLU A 38 3.32 12.36 -26.47
C GLU A 38 4.24 11.89 -27.62
N LYS A 39 5.26 12.69 -27.92
CA LYS A 39 6.20 12.35 -29.00
C LYS A 39 6.98 11.08 -28.70
N PHE A 40 7.39 10.90 -27.47
CA PHE A 40 8.09 9.69 -27.04
C PHE A 40 7.19 8.45 -27.13
N ALA A 41 5.93 8.56 -26.71
CA ALA A 41 4.94 7.50 -26.81
C ALA A 41 4.68 7.10 -28.29
N GLN A 42 4.59 8.08 -29.21
CA GLN A 42 4.48 7.82 -30.65
C GLN A 42 5.68 7.03 -31.18
N LEU A 43 6.89 7.50 -30.91
CA LEU A 43 8.13 6.88 -31.40
C LEU A 43 8.30 5.45 -30.93
N THR A 44 7.84 5.15 -29.70
CA THR A 44 7.91 3.80 -29.15
C THR A 44 6.77 2.91 -29.65
N ALA A 45 5.60 3.47 -29.97
CA ALA A 45 4.45 2.73 -30.50
C ALA A 45 4.62 2.38 -32.01
N ASP A 46 5.20 3.27 -32.80
CA ASP A 46 5.35 3.11 -34.26
C ASP A 46 6.39 2.06 -34.70
N GLY A 47 7.02 1.39 -33.72
CA GLY A 47 7.96 0.29 -34.00
C GLY A 47 9.23 0.71 -34.76
N THR A 48 9.47 2.01 -34.97
CA THR A 48 10.71 2.51 -35.59
C THR A 48 11.95 2.23 -34.75
N SER A 49 11.78 1.91 -33.49
CA SER A 49 12.83 1.46 -32.57
C SER A 49 12.91 -0.07 -32.39
N GLY A 50 12.32 -0.83 -33.29
CA GLY A 50 12.43 -2.29 -33.56
C GLY A 50 12.36 -3.29 -32.41
N GLU A 51 12.62 -2.92 -31.16
CA GLU A 51 12.82 -3.88 -30.06
C GLU A 51 12.25 -3.44 -28.69
N ILE A 52 11.77 -2.20 -28.55
CA ILE A 52 11.33 -1.73 -27.23
C ILE A 52 9.91 -2.22 -26.95
N GLN A 53 9.79 -3.26 -26.13
CA GLN A 53 8.49 -3.81 -25.73
C GLN A 53 8.00 -3.27 -24.39
N LYS A 54 8.90 -2.78 -23.52
CA LYS A 54 8.62 -2.31 -22.17
C LYS A 54 9.26 -0.93 -21.97
N VAL A 55 8.47 0.05 -21.60
CA VAL A 55 8.89 1.44 -21.38
C VAL A 55 8.45 1.91 -20.01
N ALA A 56 9.30 2.63 -19.29
CA ALA A 56 8.95 3.31 -18.05
C ALA A 56 9.41 4.76 -18.08
N VAL A 57 8.48 5.69 -17.87
CA VAL A 57 8.75 7.13 -17.92
C VAL A 57 8.50 7.77 -16.58
N GLY A 58 9.54 8.36 -15.98
CA GLY A 58 9.43 9.13 -14.73
C GLY A 58 8.88 10.53 -15.00
N ILE A 59 7.78 10.89 -14.35
CA ILE A 59 7.21 12.24 -14.39
C ILE A 59 7.23 12.80 -12.96
N ASP A 60 7.81 13.99 -12.82
CA ASP A 60 8.03 14.65 -11.53
C ASP A 60 7.26 15.98 -11.46
N ILE A 61 6.90 16.38 -10.25
CA ILE A 61 6.27 17.69 -9.95
C ILE A 61 7.10 18.88 -10.46
N ARG A 62 8.39 18.68 -10.70
CA ARG A 62 9.28 19.69 -11.32
C ARG A 62 8.88 20.10 -12.71
N SER A 63 8.01 19.33 -13.38
CA SER A 63 7.37 19.74 -14.63
C SER A 63 6.48 20.99 -14.44
N GLY A 64 6.23 21.41 -13.19
CA GLY A 64 5.70 22.71 -12.81
C GLY A 64 4.36 23.04 -13.46
N GLN A 65 4.30 24.13 -14.21
CA GLN A 65 3.06 24.60 -14.87
C GLN A 65 2.51 23.65 -15.95
N ALA A 66 3.33 22.73 -16.46
CA ALA A 66 2.92 21.75 -17.45
C ALA A 66 2.23 20.50 -16.85
N LEU A 67 2.16 20.35 -15.53
CA LEU A 67 1.52 19.18 -14.90
C LEU A 67 0.03 19.01 -15.28
N PRO A 68 -0.79 20.07 -15.37
CA PRO A 68 -2.15 19.96 -15.89
C PRO A 68 -2.24 19.47 -17.34
N ASP A 69 -1.21 19.74 -18.16
CA ASP A 69 -1.16 19.30 -19.55
C ASP A 69 -0.96 17.78 -19.67
N LEU A 70 -0.49 17.14 -18.59
CA LEU A 70 -0.33 15.69 -18.58
C LEU A 70 -1.68 14.96 -18.77
N GLN A 71 -2.76 15.50 -18.22
CA GLN A 71 -4.09 14.91 -18.43
C GLN A 71 -4.47 14.88 -19.91
N ASN A 72 -4.20 15.97 -20.64
CA ASN A 72 -4.43 16.03 -22.09
C ASN A 72 -3.58 15.00 -22.84
N VAL A 73 -2.33 14.80 -22.42
CA VAL A 73 -1.43 13.82 -23.02
C VAL A 73 -1.93 12.39 -22.76
N LEU A 74 -2.40 12.08 -21.55
CA LEU A 74 -2.98 10.77 -21.20
C LEU A 74 -4.26 10.48 -22.01
N GLU A 75 -5.15 11.47 -22.15
CA GLU A 75 -6.34 11.37 -22.99
C GLU A 75 -5.95 11.15 -24.46
N TRP A 76 -4.98 11.89 -24.96
CA TRP A 76 -4.46 11.73 -26.31
C TRP A 76 -3.90 10.30 -26.52
N MET A 77 -3.11 9.76 -25.58
CA MET A 77 -2.59 8.39 -25.65
C MET A 77 -3.74 7.36 -25.74
N SER A 78 -4.78 7.52 -24.92
CA SER A 78 -5.95 6.65 -24.91
C SER A 78 -6.70 6.69 -26.25
N ILE A 79 -6.92 7.88 -26.83
CA ILE A 79 -7.59 8.07 -28.13
C ILE A 79 -6.79 7.41 -29.26
N ASN A 80 -5.47 7.46 -29.18
CA ASN A 80 -4.59 6.88 -30.21
C ASN A 80 -4.25 5.40 -29.97
N GLY A 81 -4.94 4.74 -29.03
CA GLY A 81 -4.79 3.31 -28.77
C GLY A 81 -3.46 2.92 -28.11
N ILE A 82 -2.75 3.88 -27.50
CA ILE A 82 -1.54 3.62 -26.73
C ILE A 82 -1.96 3.29 -25.30
N CYS A 83 -1.92 2.00 -24.95
CA CYS A 83 -2.17 1.55 -23.59
C CYS A 83 -1.03 1.98 -22.67
N TYR A 84 -1.37 2.59 -21.54
CA TYR A 84 -0.40 2.96 -20.49
C TYR A 84 -0.91 2.52 -19.12
N GLU A 85 0.00 2.41 -18.18
CA GLU A 85 -0.28 2.14 -16.77
C GLU A 85 0.42 3.20 -15.91
N ILE A 86 -0.24 3.66 -14.86
CA ILE A 86 0.31 4.67 -13.94
C ILE A 86 0.72 4.00 -12.63
N LEU A 87 2.01 4.04 -12.32
CA LEU A 87 2.57 3.68 -11.02
C LEU A 87 2.77 4.94 -10.18
N PHE A 88 1.98 5.07 -9.11
CA PHE A 88 2.09 6.18 -8.16
C PHE A 88 2.83 5.73 -6.90
N LEU A 89 3.97 6.36 -6.59
CA LEU A 89 4.70 6.12 -5.36
C LEU A 89 4.32 7.17 -4.31
N ASP A 90 3.85 6.70 -3.17
CA ASP A 90 3.47 7.56 -2.05
C ASP A 90 4.32 7.27 -0.81
N ALA A 91 4.28 8.17 0.14
CA ALA A 91 4.74 7.97 1.51
C ALA A 91 4.06 8.98 2.43
N SER A 92 3.97 8.68 3.73
CA SER A 92 3.42 9.59 4.73
C SER A 92 4.25 10.88 4.83
N ASP A 93 3.61 11.97 5.17
CA ASP A 93 4.27 13.29 5.25
C ASP A 93 5.45 13.29 6.23
N ASP A 94 5.31 12.60 7.37
CA ASP A 94 6.40 12.49 8.36
C ASP A 94 7.62 11.76 7.79
N VAL A 95 7.40 10.68 7.03
CA VAL A 95 8.47 9.93 6.37
C VAL A 95 9.14 10.78 5.28
N LEU A 96 8.36 11.50 4.48
CA LEU A 96 8.90 12.40 3.47
C LEU A 96 9.74 13.51 4.11
N VAL A 97 9.25 14.17 5.17
CA VAL A 97 10.02 15.19 5.91
C VAL A 97 11.34 14.62 6.43
N LYS A 98 11.30 13.38 6.98
CA LYS A 98 12.51 12.70 7.49
C LYS A 98 13.50 12.43 6.34
N ARG A 99 13.07 11.89 5.22
CA ARG A 99 13.91 11.62 4.04
C ARG A 99 14.54 12.88 3.48
N TYR A 100 13.81 14.00 3.43
CA TYR A 100 14.36 15.29 3.02
C TYR A 100 15.46 15.80 3.97
N LYS A 101 15.29 15.65 5.27
CA LYS A 101 16.31 15.99 6.26
C LYS A 101 17.56 15.14 6.12
N GLU A 102 17.41 13.82 5.92
CA GLU A 102 18.52 12.88 5.75
C GLU A 102 19.32 13.16 4.48
N THR A 103 18.65 13.48 3.38
CA THR A 103 19.31 13.75 2.09
C THR A 103 19.79 15.17 1.92
N ARG A 104 19.48 16.09 2.87
CA ARG A 104 19.80 17.51 2.82
C ARG A 104 19.37 18.21 1.52
N ARG A 105 18.25 17.76 0.93
CA ARG A 105 17.69 18.35 -0.29
C ARG A 105 16.57 19.32 0.07
N THR A 106 16.39 20.35 -0.77
CA THR A 106 15.22 21.22 -0.70
C THR A 106 14.06 20.62 -1.47
N HIS A 107 12.85 20.76 -0.94
CA HIS A 107 11.65 20.28 -1.63
C HIS A 107 11.34 21.19 -2.83
N PRO A 108 11.02 20.63 -4.01
CA PRO A 108 10.81 21.42 -5.24
C PRO A 108 9.79 22.56 -5.09
N LEU A 109 8.72 22.34 -4.33
CA LEU A 109 7.66 23.33 -4.11
C LEU A 109 7.79 24.11 -2.80
N ALA A 110 8.82 23.88 -1.99
CA ALA A 110 9.02 24.63 -0.75
C ALA A 110 9.70 25.98 -0.99
N GLY A 111 10.51 26.13 -2.05
CA GLY A 111 11.33 27.32 -2.26
C GLY A 111 12.24 27.59 -1.05
N LEU A 112 12.11 28.78 -0.44
CA LEU A 112 12.76 29.14 0.83
C LEU A 112 11.91 28.77 2.06
N GLY A 113 10.72 28.18 1.87
CA GLY A 113 9.78 27.81 2.92
C GLY A 113 10.07 26.45 3.54
N ARG A 114 9.13 25.99 4.34
CA ARG A 114 9.23 24.72 5.06
C ARG A 114 8.93 23.53 4.15
N VAL A 115 9.63 22.42 4.38
CA VAL A 115 9.48 21.18 3.62
C VAL A 115 8.05 20.63 3.72
N ASP A 116 7.41 20.68 4.90
CA ASP A 116 6.05 20.20 5.13
C ASP A 116 4.99 20.97 4.32
N GLU A 117 5.21 22.28 4.09
CA GLU A 117 4.35 23.09 3.21
C GLU A 117 4.51 22.68 1.74
N GLY A 118 5.75 22.43 1.33
CA GLY A 118 6.05 21.92 -0.01
C GLY A 118 5.37 20.57 -0.28
N ILE A 119 5.45 19.63 0.66
CA ILE A 119 4.82 18.32 0.59
C ILE A 119 3.29 18.45 0.45
N ARG A 120 2.65 19.30 1.26
CA ARG A 120 1.19 19.52 1.16
C ARG A 120 0.76 20.10 -0.18
N LYS A 121 1.53 21.03 -0.74
CA LYS A 121 1.27 21.60 -2.07
C LYS A 121 1.43 20.53 -3.16
N GLU A 122 2.47 19.71 -3.08
CA GLU A 122 2.72 18.61 -4.01
C GLU A 122 1.60 17.58 -3.98
N ARG A 123 1.19 17.15 -2.78
CA ARG A 123 0.10 16.18 -2.61
C ARG A 123 -1.20 16.64 -3.26
N LYS A 124 -1.56 17.92 -3.07
CA LYS A 124 -2.73 18.52 -3.72
C LYS A 124 -2.58 18.56 -5.25
N ALA A 125 -1.40 18.91 -5.75
CA ALA A 125 -1.13 18.99 -7.19
C ALA A 125 -1.17 17.62 -7.87
N LEU A 126 -0.75 16.55 -7.18
CA LEU A 126 -0.70 15.17 -7.71
C LEU A 126 -1.96 14.35 -7.41
N GLU A 127 -2.99 14.93 -6.76
CA GLU A 127 -4.19 14.20 -6.35
C GLU A 127 -4.92 13.52 -7.51
N PHE A 128 -5.00 14.20 -8.66
CA PHE A 128 -5.64 13.64 -9.85
C PHE A 128 -4.88 12.42 -10.39
N LEU A 129 -3.55 12.49 -10.45
CA LEU A 129 -2.72 11.35 -10.89
C LEU A 129 -2.82 10.15 -9.92
N LYS A 130 -2.97 10.44 -8.63
CA LYS A 130 -3.16 9.38 -7.64
C LYS A 130 -4.51 8.69 -7.81
N LYS A 131 -5.58 9.45 -8.18
CA LYS A 131 -6.91 8.88 -8.45
C LYS A 131 -6.93 8.01 -9.70
N ASP A 132 -6.20 8.41 -10.73
CA ASP A 132 -6.14 7.72 -12.02
C ASP A 132 -5.06 6.62 -12.05
N ALA A 133 -4.31 6.42 -10.95
CA ALA A 133 -3.22 5.45 -10.90
C ALA A 133 -3.71 4.00 -10.89
N ASP A 134 -3.11 3.17 -11.77
CA ASP A 134 -3.33 1.73 -11.81
C ASP A 134 -2.68 1.02 -10.62
N TYR A 135 -1.54 1.54 -10.15
CA TYR A 135 -0.77 0.99 -9.02
C TYR A 135 -0.35 2.11 -8.08
N ILE A 136 -0.69 1.97 -6.79
CA ILE A 136 -0.25 2.87 -5.74
C ILE A 136 0.58 2.08 -4.75
N LEU A 137 1.87 2.46 -4.60
CA LEU A 137 2.78 1.84 -3.64
C LEU A 137 3.13 2.84 -2.54
N ASP A 138 2.66 2.56 -1.31
CA ASP A 138 3.10 3.28 -0.12
C ASP A 138 4.47 2.77 0.33
N THR A 139 5.48 3.61 0.20
CA THR A 139 6.86 3.30 0.55
C THR A 139 7.24 3.72 1.96
N SER A 140 6.28 4.15 2.79
CA SER A 140 6.54 4.68 4.15
C SER A 140 7.33 3.70 5.02
N GLN A 141 6.98 2.43 4.96
CA GLN A 141 7.56 1.36 5.76
C GLN A 141 8.40 0.37 4.94
N LEU A 142 8.49 0.56 3.61
CA LEU A 142 9.19 -0.39 2.75
C LEU A 142 10.69 -0.16 2.77
N LEU A 143 11.44 -1.24 2.98
CA LEU A 143 12.85 -1.30 2.64
C LEU A 143 13.02 -1.37 1.12
N THR A 144 14.19 -0.99 0.62
CA THR A 144 14.49 -1.03 -0.83
C THR A 144 14.25 -2.41 -1.45
N ARG A 145 14.61 -3.49 -0.74
CA ARG A 145 14.37 -4.87 -1.18
C ARG A 145 12.89 -5.24 -1.26
N GLU A 146 12.06 -4.66 -0.39
CA GLU A 146 10.61 -4.89 -0.35
C GLU A 146 9.93 -4.13 -1.49
N LEU A 147 10.35 -2.89 -1.75
CA LEU A 147 9.91 -2.15 -2.94
C LEU A 147 10.22 -2.94 -4.22
N LYS A 148 11.42 -3.53 -4.33
CA LYS A 148 11.77 -4.37 -5.48
C LYS A 148 10.82 -5.57 -5.61
N ALA A 149 10.55 -6.27 -4.51
CA ALA A 149 9.65 -7.42 -4.51
C ALA A 149 8.23 -7.06 -4.96
N GLU A 150 7.71 -5.87 -4.55
CA GLU A 150 6.40 -5.40 -5.01
C GLU A 150 6.41 -5.04 -6.51
N LEU A 151 7.45 -4.36 -7.00
CA LEU A 151 7.58 -4.05 -8.41
C LEU A 151 7.73 -5.32 -9.28
N ASP A 152 8.50 -6.31 -8.81
CA ASP A 152 8.67 -7.59 -9.51
C ASP A 152 7.33 -8.34 -9.64
N LYS A 153 6.49 -8.33 -8.61
CA LYS A 153 5.14 -8.93 -8.67
C LYS A 153 4.27 -8.28 -9.75
N ILE A 154 4.30 -6.95 -9.85
CA ILE A 154 3.46 -6.17 -10.77
C ILE A 154 3.98 -6.24 -12.21
N PHE A 155 5.27 -6.00 -12.39
CA PHE A 155 5.85 -5.70 -13.70
C PHE A 155 6.64 -6.85 -14.34
N VAL A 156 7.02 -7.88 -13.53
CA VAL A 156 7.74 -9.07 -14.02
C VAL A 156 6.83 -10.30 -14.04
N GLN A 157 6.03 -10.50 -12.99
CA GLN A 157 5.18 -11.69 -12.86
C GLN A 157 3.74 -11.48 -13.41
N ASP A 158 3.45 -10.30 -13.97
CA ASP A 158 2.11 -9.91 -14.48
C ASP A 158 0.96 -10.17 -13.48
N GLN A 159 1.26 -10.13 -12.20
CA GLN A 159 0.23 -10.20 -11.19
C GLN A 159 -0.54 -8.88 -11.21
N LYS A 160 -1.79 -8.93 -11.64
CA LYS A 160 -2.70 -7.78 -11.57
C LYS A 160 -2.94 -7.44 -10.09
N PHE A 161 -2.11 -6.56 -9.55
CA PHE A 161 -2.37 -5.92 -8.27
C PHE A 161 -3.50 -4.91 -8.46
N LYS A 162 -4.58 -5.09 -7.73
CA LYS A 162 -5.58 -4.05 -7.60
C LYS A 162 -5.22 -3.14 -6.42
N ASN A 163 -5.60 -1.88 -6.54
CA ASN A 163 -5.10 -0.70 -5.82
C ASN A 163 -5.35 -0.67 -4.29
N LEU A 164 -5.87 -1.71 -3.66
CA LEU A 164 -6.13 -1.74 -2.23
C LEU A 164 -5.24 -2.78 -1.53
N MET A 165 -4.44 -2.33 -0.55
CA MET A 165 -3.74 -3.20 0.40
C MET A 165 -4.52 -3.27 1.70
N ILE A 166 -4.99 -4.44 2.09
CA ILE A 166 -5.66 -4.69 3.37
C ILE A 166 -4.64 -5.19 4.38
N ILE A 167 -4.61 -4.54 5.54
CA ILE A 167 -3.80 -4.96 6.69
C ILE A 167 -4.74 -5.42 7.79
N VAL A 168 -4.71 -6.70 8.10
CA VAL A 168 -5.44 -7.24 9.26
C VAL A 168 -4.50 -7.19 10.46
N LEU A 169 -4.80 -6.32 11.42
CA LEU A 169 -3.94 -6.04 12.57
C LEU A 169 -4.57 -6.56 13.87
N SER A 170 -3.87 -7.39 14.63
CA SER A 170 -4.29 -7.73 16.00
C SER A 170 -3.59 -6.84 17.03
N PHE A 171 -4.34 -6.38 18.04
CA PHE A 171 -3.80 -5.52 19.10
C PHE A 171 -4.41 -5.79 20.49
N GLY A 172 -3.77 -5.24 21.52
CA GLY A 172 -4.27 -5.23 22.88
C GLY A 172 -4.72 -3.84 23.32
N PHE A 173 -5.97 -3.70 23.77
CA PHE A 173 -6.50 -2.42 24.27
C PHE A 173 -5.65 -1.82 25.40
N LYS A 174 -4.98 -2.64 26.20
CA LYS A 174 -4.06 -2.17 27.25
C LYS A 174 -2.86 -1.38 26.71
N TYR A 175 -2.57 -1.49 25.41
CA TYR A 175 -1.49 -0.76 24.73
C TYR A 175 -1.99 0.37 23.83
N GLY A 176 -3.28 0.67 23.90
CA GLY A 176 -3.94 1.67 23.05
C GLY A 176 -4.36 1.14 21.68
N ILE A 177 -5.35 1.78 21.10
CA ILE A 177 -5.80 1.53 19.73
C ILE A 177 -4.70 2.02 18.78
N PRO A 178 -4.36 1.28 17.70
CA PRO A 178 -3.44 1.77 16.68
C PRO A 178 -3.97 3.06 16.05
N ALA A 179 -3.13 4.08 15.94
CA ALA A 179 -3.56 5.41 15.49
C ALA A 179 -3.92 5.48 14.00
N ASP A 180 -3.43 4.51 13.24
CA ASP A 180 -3.62 4.36 11.79
C ASP A 180 -4.76 3.41 11.41
N SER A 181 -5.54 2.91 12.40
CA SER A 181 -6.65 2.01 12.15
C SER A 181 -7.82 2.71 11.47
N ASP A 182 -8.30 2.15 10.36
CA ASP A 182 -9.53 2.60 9.70
C ASP A 182 -10.78 1.97 10.33
N LEU A 183 -10.70 0.67 10.66
CA LEU A 183 -11.77 -0.09 11.30
C LEU A 183 -11.23 -0.77 12.55
N VAL A 184 -11.98 -0.67 13.65
CA VAL A 184 -11.58 -1.26 14.93
C VAL A 184 -12.70 -2.13 15.47
N PHE A 185 -12.39 -3.40 15.74
CA PHE A 185 -13.33 -4.37 16.27
C PHE A 185 -12.87 -4.89 17.64
N ASP A 186 -13.76 -4.82 18.62
CA ASP A 186 -13.52 -5.33 19.97
C ASP A 186 -14.05 -6.75 20.10
N VAL A 187 -13.16 -7.70 20.39
CA VAL A 187 -13.53 -9.12 20.58
C VAL A 187 -13.43 -9.56 22.04
N ARG A 188 -13.49 -8.64 23.01
CA ARG A 188 -13.43 -8.95 24.44
C ARG A 188 -14.68 -9.67 24.97
N PHE A 189 -15.78 -9.62 24.23
CA PHE A 189 -17.01 -10.36 24.54
C PHE A 189 -16.85 -11.88 24.42
N LEU A 190 -15.84 -12.36 23.69
CA LEU A 190 -15.54 -13.79 23.56
C LEU A 190 -14.89 -14.34 24.84
N PRO A 191 -15.12 -15.64 25.17
CA PRO A 191 -14.46 -16.31 26.28
C PRO A 191 -12.94 -16.16 26.24
N ASN A 192 -12.33 -15.97 27.41
CA ASN A 192 -10.92 -15.62 27.49
C ASN A 192 -10.03 -16.84 27.78
N PRO A 193 -9.21 -17.29 26.79
CA PRO A 193 -8.30 -18.44 26.98
C PRO A 193 -7.31 -18.28 28.14
N TYR A 194 -7.03 -17.04 28.57
CA TYR A 194 -6.12 -16.76 29.66
C TYR A 194 -6.48 -17.47 30.95
N TYR A 195 -7.78 -17.74 31.19
CA TYR A 195 -8.30 -18.42 32.40
C TYR A 195 -8.41 -19.95 32.23
N VAL A 196 -8.07 -20.47 31.05
CA VAL A 196 -8.06 -21.92 30.78
C VAL A 196 -6.67 -22.47 31.08
N GLU A 197 -6.64 -23.57 31.86
CA GLU A 197 -5.39 -24.22 32.20
C GLU A 197 -4.59 -24.64 30.96
N GLY A 198 -3.28 -24.36 30.94
CA GLY A 198 -2.38 -24.65 29.82
C GLY A 198 -2.45 -23.66 28.66
N MET A 199 -3.47 -22.79 28.54
CA MET A 199 -3.58 -21.86 27.40
C MET A 199 -2.94 -20.49 27.66
N ARG A 200 -2.71 -20.13 28.91
CA ARG A 200 -2.13 -18.82 29.28
C ARG A 200 -0.78 -18.51 28.61
N PRO A 201 0.21 -19.43 28.49
CA PRO A 201 1.47 -19.17 27.83
C PRO A 201 1.34 -19.12 26.30
N LEU A 202 0.34 -19.78 25.72
CA LEU A 202 0.08 -19.88 24.30
C LEU A 202 -0.45 -18.56 23.70
N SER A 203 -0.60 -18.51 22.39
CA SER A 203 -1.15 -17.38 21.63
C SER A 203 -2.29 -17.84 20.70
N GLY A 204 -2.96 -16.91 20.05
CA GLY A 204 -3.95 -17.23 19.02
C GLY A 204 -3.40 -17.89 17.77
N ASN A 205 -2.09 -17.97 17.60
CA ASN A 205 -1.43 -18.75 16.54
C ASN A 205 -1.38 -20.24 16.87
N ASP A 206 -1.51 -20.59 18.16
CA ASP A 206 -1.44 -21.97 18.61
C ASP A 206 -2.80 -22.67 18.47
N ALA A 207 -2.80 -23.89 17.96
CA ALA A 207 -4.02 -24.66 17.67
C ALA A 207 -4.98 -24.78 18.89
N PRO A 208 -4.51 -25.09 20.12
CA PRO A 208 -5.41 -25.20 21.28
C PRO A 208 -6.19 -23.90 21.55
N VAL A 209 -5.53 -22.73 21.42
CA VAL A 209 -6.17 -21.43 21.65
C VAL A 209 -7.13 -21.09 20.51
N ARG A 210 -6.71 -21.32 19.26
CA ARG A 210 -7.56 -21.14 18.08
C ARG A 210 -8.83 -21.96 18.18
N ASP A 211 -8.68 -23.25 18.43
CA ASP A 211 -9.80 -24.20 18.47
C ASP A 211 -10.75 -23.90 19.64
N TYR A 212 -10.21 -23.48 20.79
CA TYR A 212 -11.02 -23.01 21.89
C TYR A 212 -11.83 -21.77 21.55
N VAL A 213 -11.21 -20.72 20.99
CA VAL A 213 -11.92 -19.46 20.66
C VAL A 213 -12.93 -19.68 19.55
N MET A 214 -12.55 -20.39 18.49
CA MET A 214 -13.42 -20.65 17.34
C MET A 214 -14.46 -21.76 17.60
N GLY A 215 -14.35 -22.49 18.68
CA GLY A 215 -15.36 -23.47 19.14
C GLY A 215 -16.66 -22.84 19.61
N PHE A 216 -16.69 -21.54 19.89
CA PHE A 216 -17.92 -20.85 20.29
C PHE A 216 -18.67 -20.33 19.05
N GLU A 217 -19.97 -20.63 19.00
CA GLU A 217 -20.87 -20.16 17.93
C GLU A 217 -20.79 -18.64 17.76
N THR A 218 -20.72 -17.89 18.87
CA THR A 218 -20.58 -16.42 18.87
C THR A 218 -19.33 -15.95 18.10
N ALA A 219 -18.22 -16.70 18.18
CA ALA A 219 -16.99 -16.36 17.45
C ALA A 219 -17.14 -16.62 15.93
N GLN A 220 -17.80 -17.72 15.59
CA GLN A 220 -18.07 -18.09 14.19
C GLN A 220 -19.01 -17.07 13.54
N VAL A 221 -20.14 -16.77 14.16
CA VAL A 221 -21.13 -15.79 13.68
C VAL A 221 -20.50 -14.39 13.58
N PHE A 222 -19.67 -14.01 14.54
CA PHE A 222 -18.95 -12.72 14.45
C PHE A 222 -17.99 -12.69 13.23
N ALA A 223 -17.21 -13.76 13.02
CA ALA A 223 -16.28 -13.83 11.89
C ALA A 223 -17.01 -13.78 10.53
N GLU A 224 -18.17 -14.41 10.41
CA GLU A 224 -19.02 -14.36 9.20
C GLU A 224 -19.54 -12.95 8.94
N LYS A 225 -20.14 -12.31 9.95
CA LYS A 225 -20.65 -10.94 9.81
C LYS A 225 -19.54 -9.93 9.51
N LEU A 226 -18.36 -10.13 10.10
CA LEU A 226 -17.21 -9.29 9.84
C LEU A 226 -16.72 -9.47 8.40
N GLU A 227 -16.60 -10.70 7.92
CA GLU A 227 -16.25 -10.99 6.54
C GLU A 227 -17.24 -10.33 5.57
N ASP A 228 -18.54 -10.51 5.76
CA ASP A 228 -19.59 -9.93 4.92
C ASP A 228 -19.48 -8.41 4.85
N MET A 229 -19.31 -7.75 6.01
CA MET A 229 -19.14 -6.31 6.08
C MET A 229 -17.89 -5.85 5.32
N ILE A 230 -16.75 -6.51 5.52
CA ILE A 230 -15.50 -6.14 4.87
C ILE A 230 -15.62 -6.34 3.35
N ARG A 231 -16.20 -7.45 2.88
CA ARG A 231 -16.44 -7.71 1.45
C ARG A 231 -17.36 -6.67 0.82
N PHE A 232 -18.35 -6.18 1.54
CA PHE A 232 -19.19 -5.05 1.11
C PHE A 232 -18.41 -3.73 1.01
N LEU A 233 -17.52 -3.45 1.97
CA LEU A 233 -16.77 -2.19 2.03
C LEU A 233 -15.63 -2.11 0.99
N ILE A 234 -14.97 -3.22 0.68
CA ILE A 234 -13.80 -3.27 -0.23
C ILE A 234 -14.08 -2.56 -1.57
N PRO A 235 -15.12 -2.91 -2.36
CA PRO A 235 -15.35 -2.27 -3.65
C PRO A 235 -15.67 -0.77 -3.52
N ASN A 236 -16.32 -0.37 -2.41
CA ASN A 236 -16.63 1.03 -2.15
C ASN A 236 -15.37 1.84 -1.83
N TYR A 237 -14.44 1.28 -1.05
CA TYR A 237 -13.15 1.91 -0.75
C TYR A 237 -12.24 1.99 -1.99
N ILE A 238 -12.25 0.96 -2.84
CA ILE A 238 -11.53 0.99 -4.13
C ILE A 238 -12.10 2.13 -5.01
N SER A 239 -13.41 2.26 -5.08
CA SER A 239 -14.08 3.33 -5.85
C SER A 239 -13.80 4.74 -5.31
N GLU A 240 -13.60 4.87 -3.98
CA GLU A 240 -13.20 6.13 -3.33
C GLU A 240 -11.72 6.47 -3.58
N GLY A 241 -10.93 5.53 -4.09
CA GLY A 241 -9.49 5.70 -4.29
C GLY A 241 -8.65 5.39 -3.04
N LYS A 242 -9.20 4.65 -2.08
CA LYS A 242 -8.45 4.18 -0.91
C LYS A 242 -7.46 3.10 -1.33
N HIS A 243 -6.18 3.30 -0.99
CA HIS A 243 -5.09 2.39 -1.36
C HIS A 243 -4.62 1.51 -0.19
N GLN A 244 -5.02 1.83 1.04
CA GLN A 244 -4.72 1.05 2.24
C GLN A 244 -5.94 1.00 3.16
N LEU A 245 -6.24 -0.18 3.69
CA LEU A 245 -7.31 -0.40 4.65
C LEU A 245 -6.76 -1.18 5.85
N ILE A 246 -6.70 -0.54 7.02
CA ILE A 246 -6.21 -1.16 8.26
C ILE A 246 -7.39 -1.60 9.11
N ILE A 247 -7.57 -2.92 9.22
CA ILE A 247 -8.63 -3.56 10.01
C ILE A 247 -8.00 -4.09 11.30
N SER A 248 -8.30 -3.43 12.41
CA SER A 248 -7.72 -3.73 13.71
C SER A 248 -8.68 -4.51 14.60
N ILE A 249 -8.25 -5.69 15.05
CA ILE A 249 -9.02 -6.55 15.96
C ILE A 249 -8.36 -6.53 17.33
N GLY A 250 -9.11 -6.09 18.35
CA GLY A 250 -8.58 -5.85 19.69
C GLY A 250 -9.15 -6.78 20.76
N CYS A 251 -8.27 -7.34 21.61
CA CYS A 251 -8.67 -7.93 22.89
C CYS A 251 -7.90 -7.24 24.03
N THR A 252 -8.03 -7.72 25.28
CA THR A 252 -7.37 -7.07 26.43
C THR A 252 -5.85 -6.98 26.26
N GLY A 253 -5.18 -8.09 25.98
CA GLY A 253 -3.72 -8.19 25.91
C GLY A 253 -3.13 -8.30 24.51
N GLY A 254 -3.93 -8.49 23.47
CA GLY A 254 -3.42 -8.63 22.09
C GLY A 254 -2.78 -9.98 21.77
N LYS A 255 -3.00 -11.03 22.59
CA LYS A 255 -2.28 -12.30 22.47
C LYS A 255 -3.14 -13.50 22.04
N HIS A 256 -4.37 -13.60 22.53
CA HIS A 256 -5.22 -14.77 22.30
C HIS A 256 -6.35 -14.48 21.30
N ARG A 257 -7.50 -13.96 21.76
CA ARG A 257 -8.73 -13.76 20.99
C ARG A 257 -8.53 -12.89 19.74
N SER A 258 -7.84 -11.75 19.87
CA SER A 258 -7.57 -10.85 18.75
C SER A 258 -6.68 -11.48 17.69
N VAL A 259 -5.66 -12.24 18.10
CA VAL A 259 -4.78 -12.96 17.17
C VAL A 259 -5.56 -14.05 16.44
N THR A 260 -6.38 -14.83 17.15
CA THR A 260 -7.24 -15.87 16.53
C THR A 260 -8.19 -15.29 15.49
N LEU A 261 -8.94 -14.22 15.85
CA LEU A 261 -9.91 -13.61 14.95
C LEU A 261 -9.23 -12.87 13.77
N ALA A 262 -8.06 -12.28 13.98
CA ALA A 262 -7.28 -11.68 12.91
C ALA A 262 -6.79 -12.73 11.89
N ASN A 263 -6.29 -13.87 12.37
CA ASN A 263 -5.91 -15.00 11.52
C ASN A 263 -7.11 -15.54 10.73
N GLU A 264 -8.26 -15.69 11.39
CA GLU A 264 -9.47 -16.18 10.73
C GLU A 264 -9.97 -15.22 9.66
N LEU A 265 -10.01 -13.90 9.94
CA LEU A 265 -10.38 -12.90 8.95
C LEU A 265 -9.38 -12.89 7.76
N TYR A 266 -8.09 -12.92 8.05
CA TYR A 266 -7.05 -12.99 7.02
C TYR A 266 -7.26 -14.22 6.13
N ARG A 267 -7.47 -15.42 6.70
CA ARG A 267 -7.71 -16.65 5.96
C ARG A 267 -8.95 -16.56 5.05
N ARG A 268 -10.04 -15.96 5.52
CA ARG A 268 -11.30 -15.79 4.78
C ARG A 268 -11.14 -14.82 3.60
N LEU A 269 -10.36 -13.76 3.78
CA LEU A 269 -10.15 -12.73 2.75
C LEU A 269 -9.02 -13.05 1.76
N SER A 270 -8.11 -13.99 2.08
CA SER A 270 -6.90 -14.27 1.28
C SER A 270 -7.17 -14.85 -0.13
N ASN A 271 -8.36 -15.36 -0.41
CA ASN A 271 -8.69 -15.99 -1.70
C ASN A 271 -9.13 -14.98 -2.78
N ALA A 272 -9.16 -13.69 -2.51
CA ALA A 272 -9.60 -12.70 -3.47
C ALA A 272 -8.45 -12.21 -4.37
N LYS A 273 -8.76 -12.03 -5.67
CA LYS A 273 -7.81 -11.55 -6.68
C LYS A 273 -7.80 -10.01 -6.81
N ASP A 274 -8.60 -9.32 -5.99
CA ASP A 274 -8.97 -7.92 -6.21
C ASP A 274 -8.23 -6.93 -5.31
N TYR A 275 -7.48 -7.42 -4.33
CA TYR A 275 -6.71 -6.62 -3.37
C TYR A 275 -5.53 -7.43 -2.83
N GLY A 276 -4.50 -6.71 -2.37
CA GLY A 276 -3.43 -7.30 -1.56
C GLY A 276 -3.88 -7.43 -0.10
N ILE A 277 -3.41 -8.46 0.60
CA ILE A 277 -3.72 -8.62 2.03
C ILE A 277 -2.50 -9.10 2.80
N ARG A 278 -2.28 -8.53 3.98
CA ARG A 278 -1.28 -9.00 4.94
C ARG A 278 -1.85 -9.01 6.36
N ILE A 279 -1.19 -9.76 7.24
CA ILE A 279 -1.55 -9.85 8.64
C ILE A 279 -0.39 -9.37 9.51
N GLU A 280 -0.71 -8.67 10.60
CA GLU A 280 0.25 -8.19 11.58
C GLU A 280 -0.28 -8.40 13.01
N HIS A 281 0.63 -8.73 13.94
CA HIS A 281 0.31 -8.91 15.35
C HIS A 281 1.14 -7.94 16.19
N ARG A 282 0.62 -6.71 16.38
CA ARG A 282 1.37 -5.59 16.98
C ARG A 282 1.90 -5.87 18.39
N ASP A 283 1.11 -6.56 19.20
CA ASP A 283 1.39 -6.67 20.64
C ASP A 283 1.68 -8.11 21.11
N LEU A 284 1.84 -9.05 20.16
CA LEU A 284 2.04 -10.48 20.48
C LEU A 284 3.27 -10.72 21.37
N GLU A 285 4.38 -10.03 21.08
CA GLU A 285 5.65 -10.21 21.78
C GLU A 285 5.81 -9.28 23.02
N LYS A 286 4.97 -8.26 23.18
CA LYS A 286 5.14 -7.27 24.25
C LYS A 286 5.01 -7.84 25.65
N ASP A 287 4.23 -8.90 25.83
CA ASP A 287 4.10 -9.59 27.13
C ASP A 287 5.32 -10.46 27.48
N ALA A 288 6.06 -10.96 26.47
CA ALA A 288 7.29 -11.71 26.69
C ALA A 288 8.42 -10.80 27.17
N ILE A 289 8.58 -9.63 26.53
CA ILE A 289 9.60 -8.63 26.87
C ILE A 289 9.41 -8.09 28.29
N ARG A 290 8.15 -7.89 28.75
CA ARG A 290 7.88 -7.41 30.12
C ARG A 290 8.16 -8.43 31.22
N LYS A 291 8.24 -9.71 30.90
CA LYS A 291 8.49 -10.78 31.88
C LYS A 291 9.95 -11.20 31.96
N GLY A 292 10.86 -10.57 31.19
CA GLY A 292 12.30 -10.85 31.26
C GLY A 292 12.66 -12.28 30.85
N ILE A 293 11.90 -12.86 29.91
CA ILE A 293 12.22 -14.13 29.27
C ILE A 293 12.68 -13.86 27.86
#